data_6c227b142b69d14774c7c01a008be088
#
_entry.id   6c227b142b69d14774c7c01a008be088
#
_cell.length_a   1.000
_cell.length_b   1.000
_cell.length_c   1.000
_cell.angle_alpha   90.00
_cell.angle_beta   90.00
_cell.angle_gamma   90.00
#
_symmetry.space_group_name_H-M   'P 1'
#
loop_
_entity.id
_entity.type
_entity.pdbx_description
1 polymer ?
#
loop_
_entity_poly.entity_id
_entity_poly.type
_entity_poly.pdbx_seq_one_letter_code
_entity_poly.pdbx_strand_id
1 'polypeptide(L)'
;GSAARFFYCAKASKAERNRGCEGLEEKIQNNTETNSRTFNDRCLTCKKKFVGSDNTICHCPPELKITDKTIYTNKNNHPTIKPIALMEYLVKLVTREGQTVLDPFAGSGTTGIACKNLNRNAILIEREGDYIEIAGRRISAVQPLFDGI
;
A
#
# COMPACT_ATOMS: atom_id res chain seq x y z
N GLY A 1 14.97 -1.62 27.55
CA GLY A 1 14.05 -1.50 26.42
C GLY A 1 14.71 -2.02 25.14
N SER A 2 14.01 -2.88 24.38
CA SER A 2 14.55 -3.45 23.14
C SER A 2 14.77 -2.36 22.09
N ALA A 3 15.93 -2.37 21.41
CA ALA A 3 16.25 -1.49 20.27
C ALA A 3 15.19 -1.57 19.16
N ALA A 4 14.44 -2.67 19.08
CA ALA A 4 13.33 -2.86 18.15
C ALA A 4 12.26 -1.74 18.22
N ARG A 5 12.08 -1.06 19.35
CA ARG A 5 11.15 0.07 19.47
C ARG A 5 11.55 1.28 18.63
N PHE A 6 12.83 1.46 18.36
CA PHE A 6 13.34 2.59 17.58
C PHE A 6 13.23 2.38 16.09
N PHE A 7 13.07 1.12 15.64
CA PHE A 7 12.99 0.76 14.24
C PHE A 7 11.58 0.37 13.78
N TYR A 8 10.60 0.42 14.69
CA TYR A 8 9.23 0.11 14.32
C TYR A 8 8.62 1.30 13.58
N CYS A 9 8.44 1.15 12.27
CA CYS A 9 7.61 2.02 11.48
C CYS A 9 6.31 1.30 11.12
N ALA A 10 5.18 1.88 11.51
CA ALA A 10 3.89 1.33 11.16
C ALA A 10 3.73 1.30 9.63
N LYS A 11 3.12 0.25 9.10
CA LYS A 11 2.77 0.19 7.66
C LYS A 11 1.83 1.34 7.31
N ALA A 12 1.95 1.83 6.07
CA ALA A 12 1.03 2.85 5.57
C ALA A 12 -0.43 2.41 5.73
N SER A 13 -1.27 3.28 6.30
CA SER A 13 -2.70 3.02 6.47
C SER A 13 -3.41 2.94 5.11
N LYS A 14 -4.62 2.34 5.06
CA LYS A 14 -5.40 2.28 3.82
C LYS A 14 -5.71 3.69 3.29
N ALA A 15 -6.01 4.63 4.18
CA ALA A 15 -6.27 6.02 3.82
C ALA A 15 -5.02 6.69 3.20
N GLU A 16 -3.85 6.53 3.82
CA GLU A 16 -2.59 7.06 3.32
C GLU A 16 -2.20 6.47 1.96
N ARG A 17 -2.43 5.16 1.77
CA ARG A 17 -2.14 4.46 0.51
C ARG A 17 -2.97 4.98 -0.66
N ASN A 18 -4.25 5.29 -0.42
CA ASN A 18 -5.22 5.68 -1.44
C ASN A 18 -5.40 7.18 -1.59
N ARG A 19 -4.74 8.02 -0.79
CA ARG A 19 -4.84 9.49 -0.90
C ARG A 19 -4.40 9.94 -2.29
N GLY A 20 -5.23 10.74 -2.95
CA GLY A 20 -5.02 11.21 -4.32
C GLY A 20 -5.41 10.21 -5.40
N CYS A 21 -5.88 9.01 -5.03
CA CYS A 21 -6.31 7.98 -5.97
C CYS A 21 -7.83 7.91 -6.14
N GLU A 22 -8.59 8.94 -5.74
CA GLU A 22 -10.05 8.93 -5.64
C GLU A 22 -10.73 8.65 -6.98
N GLY A 23 -10.13 9.07 -8.09
CA GLY A 23 -10.65 8.85 -9.45
C GLY A 23 -10.11 7.61 -10.17
N LEU A 24 -9.31 6.78 -9.51
CA LEU A 24 -8.80 5.55 -10.11
C LEU A 24 -9.75 4.39 -9.88
N GLU A 25 -9.79 3.47 -10.87
CA GLU A 25 -10.50 2.20 -10.72
C GLU A 25 -9.85 1.32 -9.65
N GLU A 26 -10.70 0.60 -8.91
CA GLU A 26 -10.21 -0.37 -7.94
C GLU A 26 -9.71 -1.63 -8.67
N LYS A 27 -8.43 -1.95 -8.49
CA LYS A 27 -7.84 -3.19 -9.03
C LYS A 27 -7.79 -4.26 -7.95
N ILE A 28 -8.10 -5.50 -8.35
CA ILE A 28 -8.02 -6.67 -7.49
C ILE A 28 -6.54 -6.97 -7.21
N GLN A 29 -6.16 -6.95 -5.93
CA GLN A 29 -4.85 -7.48 -5.54
C GLN A 29 -4.94 -9.00 -5.41
N ASN A 30 -4.42 -9.71 -6.37
CA ASN A 30 -4.16 -11.13 -6.25
C ASN A 30 -2.94 -11.33 -5.35
N ASN A 31 -3.15 -11.49 -4.06
CA ASN A 31 -2.10 -11.95 -3.15
C ASN A 31 -1.84 -13.44 -3.40
N THR A 32 -1.15 -13.77 -4.50
CA THR A 32 -0.74 -15.14 -4.83
C THR A 32 0.44 -15.63 -3.99
N GLU A 33 1.02 -14.82 -3.11
CA GLU A 33 2.25 -15.17 -2.37
C GLU A 33 2.15 -15.09 -0.85
N THR A 34 1.01 -15.20 -0.26
CA THR A 34 1.00 -15.56 1.15
C THR A 34 0.72 -17.04 1.30
N ASN A 35 1.79 -17.82 1.24
CA ASN A 35 1.86 -19.04 1.97
C ASN A 35 1.28 -18.79 3.34
N SER A 36 0.14 -19.36 3.58
CA SER A 36 -0.21 -19.82 4.86
C SER A 36 -1.12 -19.04 5.78
N ARG A 37 -1.97 -19.83 6.26
CA ARG A 37 -2.35 -20.01 7.67
C ARG A 37 -3.39 -19.10 8.28
N THR A 38 -4.01 -18.19 7.53
CA THR A 38 -5.24 -17.57 8.03
C THR A 38 -6.26 -17.36 6.93
N PHE A 39 -6.57 -18.41 6.20
CA PHE A 39 -7.83 -18.43 5.48
C PHE A 39 -8.93 -18.66 6.52
N ASN A 40 -9.67 -17.63 6.85
CA ASN A 40 -10.99 -17.79 7.44
C ASN A 40 -11.95 -18.27 6.36
N ASP A 41 -11.62 -19.41 5.74
CA ASP A 41 -12.50 -20.07 4.79
C ASP A 41 -13.71 -20.60 5.55
N ARG A 42 -14.78 -19.84 5.52
CA ARG A 42 -16.06 -20.25 6.10
C ARG A 42 -17.06 -20.47 4.98
N CYS A 43 -17.82 -21.54 5.08
CA CYS A 43 -18.97 -21.75 4.23
C CYS A 43 -19.96 -20.58 4.39
N LEU A 44 -20.37 -19.96 3.29
CA LEU A 44 -21.33 -18.84 3.34
C LEU A 44 -22.69 -19.27 3.86
N THR A 45 -23.08 -20.52 3.66
CA THR A 45 -24.36 -21.04 4.08
C THR A 45 -24.38 -21.44 5.55
N CYS A 46 -23.44 -22.28 6.00
CA CYS A 46 -23.43 -22.79 7.37
C CYS A 46 -22.42 -22.13 8.29
N LYS A 47 -21.57 -21.19 7.78
CA LYS A 47 -20.53 -20.44 8.50
C LYS A 47 -19.46 -21.33 9.16
N LYS A 48 -19.41 -22.62 8.87
CA LYS A 48 -18.39 -23.53 9.38
C LYS A 48 -17.07 -23.30 8.66
N LYS A 49 -15.97 -23.41 9.41
CA LYS A 49 -14.61 -23.22 8.90
C LYS A 49 -14.16 -24.44 8.08
N PHE A 50 -13.52 -24.22 6.93
CA PHE A 50 -12.82 -25.27 6.19
C PHE A 50 -11.47 -25.56 6.84
N VAL A 51 -11.14 -26.80 7.06
CA VAL A 51 -9.86 -27.24 7.62
C VAL A 51 -9.20 -28.18 6.62
N GLY A 52 -8.25 -27.65 5.84
CA GLY A 52 -7.41 -28.45 4.94
C GLY A 52 -8.11 -28.99 3.69
N SER A 53 -7.34 -29.63 2.83
CA SER A 53 -7.76 -30.08 1.51
C SER A 53 -8.81 -31.23 1.53
N ASP A 54 -8.96 -31.95 2.63
CA ASP A 54 -9.79 -33.15 2.70
C ASP A 54 -10.78 -33.23 3.87
N ASN A 55 -10.72 -32.28 4.81
CA ASN A 55 -11.64 -32.27 5.96
C ASN A 55 -12.65 -31.13 5.84
N THR A 56 -13.60 -31.28 4.94
CA THR A 56 -14.81 -30.46 4.90
C THR A 56 -15.71 -30.76 6.07
N ILE A 57 -15.70 -29.96 7.11
CA ILE A 57 -16.70 -30.02 8.20
C ILE A 57 -18.08 -29.56 7.70
N CYS A 58 -18.18 -29.12 6.46
CA CYS A 58 -19.41 -28.61 5.85
C CYS A 58 -19.98 -29.63 4.87
N HIS A 59 -21.23 -30.01 5.09
CA HIS A 59 -22.02 -30.93 4.22
C HIS A 59 -22.87 -30.18 3.19
N CYS A 60 -22.63 -28.87 2.98
CA CYS A 60 -23.36 -28.10 1.97
C CYS A 60 -22.97 -28.55 0.55
N PRO A 61 -23.89 -28.44 -0.42
CA PRO A 61 -23.60 -28.74 -1.82
C PRO A 61 -22.39 -27.96 -2.34
N PRO A 62 -21.56 -28.56 -3.20
CA PRO A 62 -20.31 -27.89 -3.70
C PRO A 62 -20.56 -26.55 -4.39
N GLU A 63 -21.72 -26.37 -4.99
CA GLU A 63 -22.14 -25.14 -5.68
C GLU A 63 -22.34 -23.95 -4.71
N LEU A 64 -22.56 -24.22 -3.42
CA LEU A 64 -22.74 -23.23 -2.37
C LEU A 64 -21.48 -23.05 -1.50
N LYS A 65 -20.41 -23.78 -1.80
CA LYS A 65 -19.11 -23.66 -1.13
C LYS A 65 -18.32 -22.53 -1.76
N ILE A 66 -18.84 -21.32 -1.73
CA ILE A 66 -18.07 -20.15 -2.13
C ILE A 66 -17.11 -19.84 -0.98
N THR A 67 -15.84 -20.08 -1.20
CA THR A 67 -14.80 -19.52 -0.35
C THR A 67 -14.90 -18.03 -0.47
N ASP A 68 -15.19 -17.35 0.62
CA ASP A 68 -15.12 -15.90 0.68
C ASP A 68 -13.64 -15.51 0.62
N LYS A 69 -13.07 -15.58 -0.59
CA LYS A 69 -11.83 -14.88 -0.86
C LYS A 69 -12.17 -13.42 -0.68
N THR A 70 -11.77 -12.86 0.43
CA THR A 70 -11.87 -11.42 0.63
C THR A 70 -11.08 -10.75 -0.50
N ILE A 71 -11.81 -10.37 -1.53
CA ILE A 71 -11.23 -9.65 -2.68
C ILE A 71 -10.85 -8.28 -2.14
N TYR A 72 -9.57 -8.10 -1.85
CA TYR A 72 -9.05 -6.81 -1.47
C TYR A 72 -8.89 -5.98 -2.74
N THR A 73 -9.80 -5.04 -2.93
CA THR A 73 -9.66 -4.03 -3.95
C THR A 73 -8.92 -2.81 -3.39
N ASN A 74 -7.98 -2.30 -4.14
CA ASN A 74 -7.26 -1.08 -3.80
C ASN A 74 -7.14 -0.19 -5.04
N LYS A 75 -7.35 1.11 -4.86
CA LYS A 75 -7.09 2.11 -5.88
C LYS A 75 -5.59 2.25 -6.15
N ASN A 76 -4.79 2.25 -5.09
CA ASN A 76 -3.35 2.12 -5.21
C ASN A 76 -2.96 0.64 -5.09
N ASN A 77 -2.74 0.01 -6.22
CA ASN A 77 -2.41 -1.41 -6.32
C ASN A 77 -0.91 -1.72 -6.20
N HIS A 78 -0.07 -0.74 -5.90
CA HIS A 78 1.35 -0.97 -5.72
C HIS A 78 1.61 -1.89 -4.51
N PRO A 79 2.40 -2.96 -4.64
CA PRO A 79 2.52 -4.01 -3.62
C PRO A 79 3.23 -3.53 -2.35
N THR A 80 4.21 -2.65 -2.48
CA THR A 80 5.13 -2.28 -1.38
C THR A 80 5.15 -0.77 -1.10
N ILE A 81 4.01 -0.22 -0.65
CA ILE A 81 3.92 1.20 -0.33
C ILE A 81 4.61 1.48 1.00
N LYS A 82 5.58 2.38 0.99
CA LYS A 82 6.28 2.82 2.19
C LYS A 82 5.46 3.88 2.93
N PRO A 83 5.50 3.94 4.27
CA PRO A 83 4.91 5.03 5.04
C PRO A 83 5.57 6.37 4.70
N ILE A 84 4.76 7.42 4.56
CA ILE A 84 5.27 8.77 4.26
C ILE A 84 6.21 9.24 5.37
N ALA A 85 5.84 9.04 6.63
CA ALA A 85 6.66 9.43 7.79
C ALA A 85 8.06 8.80 7.78
N LEU A 86 8.18 7.54 7.32
CA LEU A 86 9.48 6.89 7.17
C LEU A 86 10.31 7.57 6.08
N MET A 87 9.69 7.84 4.93
CA MET A 87 10.40 8.48 3.82
C MET A 87 10.80 9.91 4.15
N GLU A 88 9.95 10.67 4.85
CA GLU A 88 10.29 12.00 5.36
C GLU A 88 11.49 11.97 6.30
N TYR A 89 11.52 11.01 7.22
CA TYR A 89 12.67 10.83 8.12
C TYR A 89 13.95 10.57 7.33
N LEU A 90 13.93 9.63 6.39
CA LEU A 90 15.09 9.28 5.57
C LEU A 90 15.56 10.47 4.70
N VAL A 91 14.64 11.20 4.08
CA VAL A 91 14.94 12.38 3.27
C VAL A 91 15.60 13.47 4.12
N LYS A 92 15.08 13.71 5.35
CA LYS A 92 15.69 14.68 6.28
C LYS A 92 17.12 14.33 6.67
N LEU A 93 17.44 13.04 6.80
CA LEU A 93 18.78 12.58 7.16
C LEU A 93 19.84 12.91 6.10
N VAL A 94 19.46 12.87 4.82
CA VAL A 94 20.42 12.90 3.71
C VAL A 94 20.36 14.20 2.90
N THR A 95 19.33 15.04 3.10
CA THR A 95 19.14 16.28 2.31
C THR A 95 18.71 17.46 3.16
N ARG A 96 19.09 18.66 2.70
CA ARG A 96 18.59 19.95 3.19
C ARG A 96 17.47 20.46 2.29
N GLU A 97 16.74 21.48 2.73
CA GLU A 97 15.74 22.17 1.91
C GLU A 97 16.32 22.65 0.58
N GLY A 98 15.53 22.57 -0.47
CA GLY A 98 15.92 22.92 -1.83
C GLY A 98 16.81 21.92 -2.55
N GLN A 99 17.39 20.93 -1.85
CA GLN A 99 18.19 19.89 -2.49
C GLN A 99 17.32 18.88 -3.24
N THR A 100 17.94 18.13 -4.15
CA THR A 100 17.26 17.15 -5.00
C THR A 100 17.55 15.73 -4.55
N VAL A 101 16.48 14.94 -4.42
CA VAL A 101 16.52 13.48 -4.16
C VAL A 101 16.29 12.75 -5.47
N LEU A 102 17.11 11.74 -5.76
CA LEU A 102 16.89 10.81 -6.86
C LEU A 102 16.34 9.49 -6.30
N ASP A 103 15.18 9.06 -6.80
CA ASP A 103 14.61 7.74 -6.53
C ASP A 103 14.43 7.00 -7.85
N PRO A 104 15.31 6.02 -8.17
CA PRO A 104 15.25 5.27 -9.42
C PRO A 104 14.17 4.17 -9.42
N PHE A 105 13.44 3.97 -8.31
CA PHE A 105 12.40 2.97 -8.14
C PHE A 105 11.19 3.56 -7.41
N ALA A 106 10.65 4.64 -7.95
CA ALA A 106 9.69 5.51 -7.26
C ALA A 106 8.38 4.81 -6.87
N GLY A 107 7.98 3.76 -7.60
CA GLY A 107 6.75 3.03 -7.38
C GLY A 107 5.54 3.97 -7.38
N SER A 108 4.77 3.96 -6.31
CA SER A 108 3.62 4.85 -6.14
C SER A 108 3.97 6.26 -5.61
N GLY A 109 5.22 6.70 -5.71
CA GLY A 109 5.66 8.09 -5.49
C GLY A 109 5.76 8.54 -4.04
N THR A 110 5.93 7.65 -3.07
CA THR A 110 6.00 8.05 -1.65
C THR A 110 7.19 8.96 -1.36
N THR A 111 8.35 8.72 -2.01
CA THR A 111 9.53 9.60 -1.92
C THR A 111 9.22 11.00 -2.42
N GLY A 112 8.50 11.13 -3.53
CA GLY A 112 8.08 12.42 -4.07
C GLY A 112 7.15 13.19 -3.14
N ILE A 113 6.21 12.49 -2.48
CA ILE A 113 5.35 13.08 -1.45
C ILE A 113 6.19 13.61 -0.28
N ALA A 114 7.12 12.79 0.22
CA ALA A 114 8.01 13.20 1.31
C ALA A 114 8.86 14.42 0.94
N CYS A 115 9.42 14.45 -0.26
CA CYS A 115 10.18 15.59 -0.75
C CYS A 115 9.32 16.86 -0.83
N LYS A 116 8.10 16.75 -1.37
CA LYS A 116 7.18 17.89 -1.46
C LYS A 116 6.80 18.43 -0.09
N ASN A 117 6.48 17.55 0.88
CA ASN A 117 6.19 17.94 2.26
C ASN A 117 7.35 18.65 2.95
N LEU A 118 8.57 18.36 2.54
CA LEU A 118 9.79 18.85 3.17
C LEU A 118 10.48 19.98 2.40
N ASN A 119 9.86 20.50 1.35
CA ASN A 119 10.45 21.51 0.46
C ASN A 119 11.80 21.07 -0.16
N ARG A 120 11.81 19.84 -0.71
CA ARG A 120 12.92 19.27 -1.48
C ARG A 120 12.46 18.99 -2.90
N ASN A 121 13.42 19.02 -3.84
CA ASN A 121 13.17 18.57 -5.20
C ASN A 121 13.28 17.04 -5.28
N ALA A 122 12.59 16.44 -6.24
CA ALA A 122 12.68 15.01 -6.48
C ALA A 122 12.79 14.70 -7.98
N ILE A 123 13.68 13.77 -8.32
CA ILE A 123 13.71 13.10 -9.63
C ILE A 123 13.28 11.68 -9.38
N LEU A 124 12.14 11.30 -9.96
CA LEU A 124 11.50 10.01 -9.74
C LEU A 124 11.52 9.22 -11.04
N ILE A 125 12.00 7.99 -10.99
CA ILE A 125 12.02 7.08 -12.14
C ILE A 125 11.17 5.87 -11.78
N GLU A 126 10.23 5.53 -12.67
CA GLU A 126 9.38 4.34 -12.56
C GLU A 126 9.16 3.79 -13.96
N ARG A 127 9.19 2.46 -14.09
CA ARG A 127 9.04 1.78 -15.36
C ARG A 127 7.56 1.52 -15.71
N GLU A 128 6.76 1.21 -14.71
CA GLU A 128 5.38 0.77 -14.90
C GLU A 128 4.44 1.99 -15.02
N GLY A 129 3.78 2.13 -16.18
CA GLY A 129 2.89 3.26 -16.48
C GLY A 129 1.78 3.45 -15.44
N ASP A 130 1.17 2.37 -14.96
CA ASP A 130 0.14 2.40 -13.90
C ASP A 130 0.66 3.06 -12.62
N TYR A 131 1.91 2.76 -12.25
CA TYR A 131 2.51 3.34 -11.03
C TYR A 131 2.92 4.79 -11.22
N ILE A 132 3.32 5.18 -12.44
CA ILE A 132 3.58 6.59 -12.80
C ILE A 132 2.30 7.40 -12.61
N GLU A 133 1.16 6.92 -13.11
CA GLU A 133 -0.13 7.60 -12.94
C GLU A 133 -0.52 7.74 -11.47
N ILE A 134 -0.41 6.65 -10.71
CA ILE A 134 -0.67 6.66 -9.26
C ILE A 134 0.24 7.67 -8.56
N ALA A 135 1.55 7.65 -8.85
CA ALA A 135 2.52 8.55 -8.25
C ALA A 135 2.19 10.03 -8.56
N GLY A 136 1.89 10.34 -9.82
CA GLY A 136 1.52 11.68 -10.24
C GLY A 136 0.28 12.20 -9.49
N ARG A 137 -0.79 11.41 -9.40
CA ARG A 137 -2.01 11.77 -8.66
C ARG A 137 -1.75 11.98 -7.17
N ARG A 138 -1.02 11.07 -6.54
CA ARG A 138 -0.69 11.16 -5.10
C ARG A 138 0.15 12.38 -4.78
N ILE A 139 1.17 12.68 -5.58
CA ILE A 139 2.03 13.85 -5.39
C ILE A 139 1.25 15.14 -5.64
N SER A 140 0.38 15.18 -6.65
CA SER A 140 -0.46 16.34 -6.94
C SER A 140 -1.47 16.63 -5.84
N ALA A 141 -2.00 15.60 -5.17
CA ALA A 141 -2.94 15.74 -4.07
C ALA A 141 -2.32 16.29 -2.76
N VAL A 142 -0.99 16.38 -2.70
CA VAL A 142 -0.29 17.00 -1.57
C VAL A 142 -0.26 18.52 -1.76
N GLN A 143 -0.83 19.25 -0.83
CA GLN A 143 -0.63 20.70 -0.77
C GLN A 143 0.68 20.99 -0.04
N PRO A 144 1.56 21.84 -0.58
CA PRO A 144 2.75 22.28 0.15
C PRO A 144 2.33 22.94 1.48
N LEU A 145 3.09 22.68 2.54
CA LEU A 145 2.82 23.29 3.85
C LEU A 145 3.02 24.82 3.86
N PHE A 146 3.56 25.37 2.76
CA PHE A 146 3.94 26.78 2.62
C PHE A 146 3.45 27.35 1.29
N ASP A 147 2.14 27.35 1.05
CA ASP A 147 1.56 28.21 0.04
C ASP A 147 1.29 29.59 0.70
N GLY A 148 2.29 30.46 0.60
CA GLY A 148 2.10 31.88 0.76
C GLY A 148 2.61 32.51 2.08
N ILE A 149 3.74 33.08 2.03
CA ILE A 149 4.00 34.42 2.58
C ILE A 149 4.45 35.31 1.42
#